data_65ab5f4833a5c2248ecbb2f332863ac5
#
_entry.id   65ab5f4833a5c2248ecbb2f332863ac5
#
_cell.length_a   1.000
_cell.length_b   1.000
_cell.length_c   1.000
_cell.angle_alpha   90.00
_cell.angle_beta   90.00
_cell.angle_gamma   90.00
#
_symmetry.space_group_name_H-M   'P 1'
#
loop_
_entity.id
_entity.type
_entity.pdbx_description
1 polymer ?
#
loop_
_entity_poly.entity_id
_entity_poly.type
_entity_poly.pdbx_seq_one_letter_code
_entity_poly.pdbx_strand_id
1 'polypeptide(L)'
;MKNIKTQAALQNFLRLNRDAWMFANKASDDYLLARFGLLNALWSGFEIVTQATEKLLKSYLLFADVSLKGSADEVRKAVSKESKSLGRTYELGHDVEACLSLADRAGLSVSKDLEGRIKRINDYYALRYPDNGGPTSLATHEVNDVDEAIFEIWDAFEKFNEDYFYVCGIMSPVYGELQLRHHEGVIPFVQHPFKIMTEGNKSYNTRKAKLEGGIQTRLKAWYPT
;
A
#
# COMPACT_ATOMS: atom_id res chain seq x y z
N MET A 1 3.96 16.20 -12.09
CA MET A 1 2.89 15.86 -13.05
C MET A 1 1.73 16.82 -12.90
N LYS A 2 0.87 16.99 -13.95
CA LYS A 2 -0.29 17.90 -13.88
C LYS A 2 -1.38 17.29 -12.98
N ASN A 3 -2.05 18.13 -12.19
CA ASN A 3 -3.21 17.78 -11.38
C ASN A 3 -4.29 17.04 -12.21
N ILE A 4 -4.84 15.99 -11.66
CA ILE A 4 -5.94 15.22 -12.26
C ILE A 4 -7.26 15.97 -11.99
N LYS A 5 -7.60 16.90 -12.87
CA LYS A 5 -8.74 17.82 -12.68
C LYS A 5 -10.07 17.33 -13.25
N THR A 6 -10.07 16.24 -14.01
CA THR A 6 -11.28 15.71 -14.69
C THR A 6 -11.29 14.19 -14.69
N GLN A 7 -12.46 13.59 -14.89
CA GLN A 7 -12.61 12.16 -15.08
C GLN A 7 -11.78 11.62 -16.25
N ALA A 8 -11.73 12.34 -17.38
CA ALA A 8 -10.92 11.94 -18.53
C ALA A 8 -9.42 11.96 -18.20
N ALA A 9 -8.95 12.96 -17.44
CA ALA A 9 -7.56 13.01 -16.97
C ALA A 9 -7.25 11.85 -16.02
N LEU A 10 -8.17 11.48 -15.13
CA LEU A 10 -8.06 10.31 -14.26
C LEU A 10 -7.92 9.02 -15.08
N GLN A 11 -8.82 8.78 -16.00
CA GLN A 11 -8.78 7.59 -16.86
C GLN A 11 -7.48 7.50 -17.66
N ASN A 12 -7.00 8.62 -18.20
CA ASN A 12 -5.72 8.66 -18.91
C ASN A 12 -4.53 8.39 -17.99
N PHE A 13 -4.53 8.94 -16.77
CA PHE A 13 -3.51 8.67 -15.77
C PHE A 13 -3.44 7.16 -15.41
N LEU A 14 -4.59 6.54 -15.13
CA LEU A 14 -4.68 5.12 -14.81
C LEU A 14 -4.20 4.24 -15.98
N ARG A 15 -4.56 4.61 -17.21
CA ARG A 15 -4.13 3.90 -18.41
C ARG A 15 -2.61 3.96 -18.64
N LEU A 16 -2.02 5.15 -18.47
CA LEU A 16 -0.58 5.35 -18.65
C LEU A 16 0.28 4.71 -17.57
N ASN A 17 -0.27 4.54 -16.37
CA ASN A 17 0.42 3.97 -15.21
C ASN A 17 -0.22 2.66 -14.75
N ARG A 18 -0.72 1.87 -15.69
CA ARG A 18 -1.56 0.69 -15.40
C ARG A 18 -0.94 -0.26 -14.38
N ASP A 19 0.28 -0.71 -14.62
CA ASP A 19 0.91 -1.72 -13.74
C ASP A 19 1.21 -1.15 -12.35
N ALA A 20 1.70 0.10 -12.29
CA ALA A 20 1.93 0.79 -11.03
C ALA A 20 0.64 0.96 -10.24
N TRP A 21 -0.43 1.40 -10.90
CA TRP A 21 -1.76 1.54 -10.29
C TRP A 21 -2.32 0.20 -9.82
N MET A 22 -2.18 -0.86 -10.62
CA MET A 22 -2.65 -2.21 -10.25
C MET A 22 -1.95 -2.73 -9.00
N PHE A 23 -0.63 -2.53 -8.89
CA PHE A 23 0.10 -2.90 -7.68
C PHE A 23 -0.35 -2.10 -6.46
N ALA A 24 -0.51 -0.77 -6.59
CA ALA A 24 -0.97 0.06 -5.48
C ALA A 24 -2.39 -0.30 -5.03
N ASN A 25 -3.28 -0.57 -5.99
CA ASN A 25 -4.65 -0.97 -5.70
C ASN A 25 -4.70 -2.31 -4.94
N LYS A 26 -3.92 -3.29 -5.41
CA LYS A 26 -3.79 -4.58 -4.72
C LYS A 26 -3.09 -4.47 -3.37
N ALA A 27 -2.09 -3.59 -3.24
CA ALA A 27 -1.48 -3.30 -1.94
C ALA A 27 -2.49 -2.71 -0.95
N SER A 28 -3.36 -1.84 -1.43
CA SER A 28 -4.44 -1.24 -0.65
C SER A 28 -5.45 -2.27 -0.14
N ASP A 29 -5.88 -3.19 -1.00
CA ASP A 29 -6.79 -4.29 -0.64
C ASP A 29 -6.13 -5.22 0.40
N ASP A 30 -4.89 -5.64 0.13
CA ASP A 30 -4.14 -6.53 1.03
C ASP A 30 -3.87 -5.86 2.38
N TYR A 31 -3.53 -4.56 2.40
CA TYR A 31 -3.35 -3.83 3.64
C TYR A 31 -4.62 -3.80 4.49
N LEU A 32 -5.78 -3.57 3.88
CA LEU A 32 -7.05 -3.61 4.60
C LEU A 32 -7.32 -4.98 5.21
N LEU A 33 -7.11 -6.06 4.43
CA LEU A 33 -7.29 -7.43 4.90
C LEU A 33 -6.29 -7.77 6.01
N ALA A 34 -5.03 -7.37 5.86
CA ALA A 34 -4.00 -7.55 6.87
C ALA A 34 -4.39 -6.85 8.18
N ARG A 35 -4.79 -5.57 8.08
CA ARG A 35 -5.19 -4.78 9.23
C ARG A 35 -6.41 -5.38 9.94
N PHE A 36 -7.41 -5.83 9.19
CA PHE A 36 -8.54 -6.58 9.75
C PHE A 36 -8.08 -7.84 10.49
N GLY A 37 -7.19 -8.63 9.87
CA GLY A 37 -6.62 -9.82 10.49
C GLY A 37 -5.89 -9.50 11.79
N LEU A 38 -5.00 -8.52 11.78
CA LEU A 38 -4.21 -8.11 12.94
C LEU A 38 -5.08 -7.58 14.09
N LEU A 39 -6.09 -6.76 13.79
CA LEU A 39 -7.04 -6.24 14.78
C LEU A 39 -7.90 -7.34 15.43
N ASN A 40 -8.11 -8.45 14.73
CA ASN A 40 -8.85 -9.61 15.21
C ASN A 40 -7.94 -10.76 15.67
N ALA A 41 -6.65 -10.50 15.88
CA ALA A 41 -5.65 -11.48 16.31
C ALA A 41 -5.55 -12.72 15.39
N LEU A 42 -5.75 -12.53 14.09
CA LEU A 42 -5.59 -13.58 13.08
C LEU A 42 -4.16 -13.58 12.52
N TRP A 43 -3.48 -14.69 12.64
CA TRP A 43 -2.09 -14.86 12.17
C TRP A 43 -1.90 -14.57 10.67
N SER A 44 -2.89 -14.89 9.85
CA SER A 44 -2.88 -14.58 8.42
C SER A 44 -2.70 -13.08 8.10
N GLY A 45 -3.01 -12.20 9.05
CA GLY A 45 -2.76 -10.77 8.91
C GLY A 45 -1.29 -10.45 8.65
N PHE A 46 -0.36 -11.13 9.29
CA PHE A 46 1.08 -10.92 9.10
C PHE A 46 1.56 -11.30 7.70
N GLU A 47 1.07 -12.42 7.19
CA GLU A 47 1.40 -12.85 5.83
C GLU A 47 0.91 -11.85 4.79
N ILE A 48 -0.32 -11.40 4.96
CA ILE A 48 -0.95 -10.46 4.02
C ILE A 48 -0.26 -9.08 4.07
N VAL A 49 0.22 -8.64 5.25
CA VAL A 49 0.96 -7.37 5.37
C VAL A 49 2.26 -7.39 4.57
N THR A 50 2.95 -8.52 4.53
CA THR A 50 4.16 -8.69 3.72
C THR A 50 3.84 -8.49 2.24
N GLN A 51 2.74 -9.07 1.77
CA GLN A 51 2.29 -8.91 0.39
C GLN A 51 1.86 -7.46 0.07
N ALA A 52 1.17 -6.80 0.99
CA ALA A 52 0.77 -5.41 0.84
C ALA A 52 1.99 -4.50 0.68
N THR A 53 2.97 -4.64 1.55
CA THR A 53 4.22 -3.86 1.56
C THR A 53 5.02 -4.09 0.27
N GLU A 54 5.17 -5.34 -0.13
CA GLU A 54 5.86 -5.71 -1.37
C GLU A 54 5.22 -5.05 -2.60
N LYS A 55 3.90 -5.16 -2.73
CA LYS A 55 3.17 -4.58 -3.86
C LYS A 55 3.25 -3.06 -3.87
N LEU A 56 3.22 -2.43 -2.70
CA LEU A 56 3.34 -0.98 -2.59
C LEU A 56 4.74 -0.50 -3.02
N LEU A 57 5.81 -1.16 -2.58
CA LEU A 57 7.17 -0.87 -3.01
C LEU A 57 7.37 -1.10 -4.52
N LYS A 58 6.78 -2.16 -5.08
CA LYS A 58 6.81 -2.41 -6.53
C LYS A 58 6.07 -1.33 -7.31
N SER A 59 4.94 -0.86 -6.80
CA SER A 59 4.26 0.30 -7.38
C SER A 59 5.14 1.54 -7.37
N TYR A 60 5.81 1.81 -6.24
CA TYR A 60 6.75 2.92 -6.13
C TYR A 60 7.87 2.82 -7.19
N LEU A 61 8.49 1.66 -7.33
CA LEU A 61 9.55 1.41 -8.31
C LEU A 61 9.10 1.70 -9.74
N LEU A 62 7.88 1.33 -10.11
CA LEU A 62 7.34 1.59 -11.45
C LEU A 62 7.17 3.08 -11.77
N PHE A 63 7.00 3.93 -10.76
CA PHE A 63 7.00 5.38 -10.93
C PHE A 63 8.40 6.00 -10.90
N ALA A 64 9.27 5.46 -10.05
CA ALA A 64 10.57 6.07 -9.74
C ALA A 64 11.65 5.67 -10.76
N ASP A 65 11.64 4.44 -11.23
CA ASP A 65 12.70 3.88 -12.09
C ASP A 65 12.22 3.73 -13.54
N VAL A 66 12.61 4.69 -14.36
CA VAL A 66 12.29 4.69 -15.80
C VAL A 66 12.89 3.50 -16.57
N SER A 67 13.95 2.87 -16.03
CA SER A 67 14.56 1.70 -16.66
C SER A 67 13.64 0.47 -16.67
N LEU A 68 12.68 0.43 -15.74
CA LEU A 68 11.68 -0.62 -15.64
C LEU A 68 10.54 -0.49 -16.66
N LYS A 69 10.53 0.61 -17.44
CA LYS A 69 9.57 0.88 -18.53
C LYS A 69 8.10 0.71 -18.13
N GLY A 70 7.78 0.91 -16.85
CA GLY A 70 6.43 0.72 -16.32
C GLY A 70 5.95 -0.74 -16.34
N SER A 71 6.84 -1.72 -16.43
CA SER A 71 6.52 -3.14 -16.59
C SER A 71 6.63 -3.93 -15.29
N ALA A 72 5.57 -4.61 -14.91
CA ALA A 72 5.55 -5.52 -13.76
C ALA A 72 6.58 -6.65 -13.89
N ASP A 73 6.85 -7.14 -15.10
CA ASP A 73 7.83 -8.19 -15.34
C ASP A 73 9.27 -7.69 -15.11
N GLU A 74 9.58 -6.48 -15.54
CA GLU A 74 10.89 -5.88 -15.30
C GLU A 74 11.14 -5.62 -13.81
N VAL A 75 10.12 -5.16 -13.06
CA VAL A 75 10.20 -5.05 -11.61
C VAL A 75 10.49 -6.40 -10.96
N ARG A 76 9.78 -7.47 -11.34
CA ARG A 76 10.02 -8.81 -10.80
C ARG A 76 11.45 -9.29 -11.06
N LYS A 77 11.97 -9.09 -12.27
CA LYS A 77 13.35 -9.43 -12.63
C LYS A 77 14.35 -8.63 -11.79
N ALA A 78 14.15 -7.32 -11.64
CA ALA A 78 14.99 -6.46 -10.85
C ALA A 78 15.02 -6.89 -9.37
N VAL A 79 13.87 -7.17 -8.77
CA VAL A 79 13.76 -7.65 -7.38
C VAL A 79 14.44 -9.00 -7.21
N SER A 80 14.26 -9.95 -8.13
CA SER A 80 14.93 -11.26 -8.07
C SER A 80 16.45 -11.15 -8.18
N LYS A 81 16.94 -10.22 -9.01
CA LYS A 81 18.39 -9.93 -9.13
C LYS A 81 18.93 -9.33 -7.84
N GLU A 82 18.21 -8.37 -7.26
CA GLU A 82 18.58 -7.73 -6.00
C GLU A 82 18.60 -8.71 -4.84
N SER A 83 17.57 -9.55 -4.70
CA SER A 83 17.47 -10.59 -3.68
C SER A 83 18.71 -11.53 -3.72
N LYS A 84 19.11 -11.96 -4.92
CA LYS A 84 20.34 -12.74 -5.11
C LYS A 84 21.58 -11.99 -4.69
N SER A 85 21.68 -10.68 -4.97
CA SER A 85 22.83 -9.87 -4.55
C SER A 85 22.94 -9.71 -3.03
N LEU A 86 21.79 -9.81 -2.32
CA LEU A 86 21.71 -9.84 -0.87
C LEU A 86 21.92 -11.24 -0.25
N GLY A 87 22.29 -12.23 -1.08
CA GLY A 87 22.53 -13.61 -0.64
C GLY A 87 21.25 -14.39 -0.28
N ARG A 88 20.11 -13.98 -0.83
CA ARG A 88 18.80 -14.57 -0.55
C ARG A 88 18.31 -15.42 -1.71
N THR A 89 17.49 -16.41 -1.40
CA THR A 89 16.94 -17.37 -2.37
C THR A 89 15.44 -17.22 -2.59
N TYR A 90 14.90 -16.01 -2.38
CA TYR A 90 13.48 -15.76 -2.66
C TYR A 90 13.22 -15.88 -4.17
N GLU A 91 12.39 -16.86 -4.52
CA GLU A 91 11.97 -17.07 -5.90
C GLU A 91 10.92 -16.04 -6.32
N LEU A 92 10.86 -15.76 -7.63
CA LEU A 92 9.80 -14.98 -8.27
C LEU A 92 9.68 -13.50 -7.84
N GLY A 93 10.70 -12.93 -7.19
CA GLY A 93 10.70 -11.51 -6.84
C GLY A 93 9.79 -11.15 -5.66
N HIS A 94 9.65 -12.07 -4.71
CA HIS A 94 8.89 -11.89 -3.47
C HIS A 94 9.80 -11.59 -2.27
N ASP A 95 10.58 -10.52 -2.33
CA ASP A 95 11.52 -10.10 -1.28
C ASP A 95 11.29 -8.62 -0.97
N VAL A 96 10.67 -8.35 0.17
CA VAL A 96 10.31 -6.98 0.59
C VAL A 96 11.56 -6.13 0.84
N GLU A 97 12.62 -6.70 1.43
CA GLU A 97 13.87 -5.96 1.66
C GLU A 97 14.61 -5.68 0.36
N ALA A 98 14.58 -6.59 -0.61
CA ALA A 98 15.10 -6.33 -1.95
C ALA A 98 14.30 -5.22 -2.65
N CYS A 99 12.98 -5.22 -2.50
CA CYS A 99 12.13 -4.12 -2.99
C CYS A 99 12.51 -2.79 -2.32
N LEU A 100 12.73 -2.78 -1.00
CA LEU A 100 13.13 -1.58 -0.26
C LEU A 100 14.49 -1.06 -0.72
N SER A 101 15.49 -1.95 -0.85
CA SER A 101 16.84 -1.60 -1.35
C SER A 101 16.79 -0.94 -2.74
N LEU A 102 15.97 -1.51 -3.64
CA LEU A 102 15.77 -0.91 -4.96
C LEU A 102 15.06 0.45 -4.88
N ALA A 103 14.03 0.56 -4.03
CA ALA A 103 13.26 1.78 -3.85
C ALA A 103 14.12 2.92 -3.25
N ASP A 104 15.00 2.61 -2.30
CA ASP A 104 15.97 3.56 -1.74
C ASP A 104 16.89 4.12 -2.85
N ARG A 105 17.49 3.24 -3.66
CA ARG A 105 18.29 3.66 -4.82
C ARG A 105 17.50 4.45 -5.86
N ALA A 106 16.19 4.20 -5.97
CA ALA A 106 15.29 4.97 -6.83
C ALA A 106 14.78 6.26 -6.17
N GLY A 107 15.30 6.59 -4.97
CA GLY A 107 15.05 7.86 -4.27
C GLY A 107 13.88 7.82 -3.29
N LEU A 108 13.47 6.65 -2.80
CA LEU A 108 12.67 6.55 -1.58
C LEU A 108 13.56 6.98 -0.40
N SER A 109 13.12 7.98 0.36
CA SER A 109 13.84 8.37 1.57
C SER A 109 13.56 7.34 2.66
N VAL A 110 14.49 6.40 2.86
CA VAL A 110 14.34 5.33 3.85
C VAL A 110 14.90 5.79 5.19
N SER A 111 14.01 5.99 6.17
CA SER A 111 14.41 6.23 7.56
C SER A 111 14.90 4.92 8.21
N LYS A 112 15.71 5.02 9.28
CA LYS A 112 16.11 3.84 10.06
C LYS A 112 14.90 3.12 10.69
N ASP A 113 13.87 3.89 11.02
CA ASP A 113 12.65 3.34 11.59
C ASP A 113 11.86 2.58 10.53
N LEU A 114 11.73 3.12 9.32
CA LEU A 114 11.12 2.41 8.19
C LEU A 114 11.87 1.11 7.87
N GLU A 115 13.20 1.18 7.79
CA GLU A 115 14.04 -0.02 7.56
C GLU A 115 13.78 -1.10 8.61
N GLY A 116 13.77 -0.72 9.90
CA GLY A 116 13.50 -1.63 11.00
C GLY A 116 12.09 -2.24 10.95
N ARG A 117 11.07 -1.45 10.58
CA ARG A 117 9.69 -1.94 10.40
C ARG A 117 9.58 -2.90 9.23
N ILE A 118 10.20 -2.56 8.10
CA ILE A 118 10.19 -3.41 6.90
C ILE A 118 10.89 -4.74 7.16
N LYS A 119 11.99 -4.75 7.90
CA LYS A 119 12.65 -5.99 8.30
C LYS A 119 11.73 -6.87 9.13
N ARG A 120 11.05 -6.32 10.14
CA ARG A 120 10.05 -7.09 10.91
C ARG A 120 8.92 -7.62 10.03
N ILE A 121 8.41 -6.80 9.10
CA ILE A 121 7.36 -7.23 8.16
C ILE A 121 7.88 -8.38 7.27
N ASN A 122 9.13 -8.32 6.83
CA ASN A 122 9.73 -9.40 6.04
C ASN A 122 9.89 -10.70 6.86
N ASP A 123 10.22 -10.60 8.14
CA ASP A 123 10.29 -11.75 9.04
C ASP A 123 8.92 -12.45 9.20
N TYR A 124 7.82 -11.72 9.06
CA TYR A 124 6.47 -12.29 9.08
C TYR A 124 6.20 -13.26 7.92
N TYR A 125 6.96 -13.16 6.83
CA TYR A 125 6.84 -14.12 5.73
C TYR A 125 7.13 -15.56 6.17
N ALA A 126 8.04 -15.74 7.13
CA ALA A 126 8.38 -17.05 7.70
C ALA A 126 7.21 -17.68 8.47
N LEU A 127 6.25 -16.87 8.93
CA LEU A 127 5.08 -17.35 9.71
C LEU A 127 4.06 -18.11 8.86
N ARG A 128 4.23 -18.14 7.53
CA ARG A 128 3.39 -18.96 6.62
C ARG A 128 3.52 -20.47 6.92
N TYR A 129 4.63 -20.85 7.53
CA TYR A 129 4.94 -22.25 7.82
C TYR A 129 4.89 -22.48 9.31
N PRO A 130 4.02 -23.40 9.81
CA PRO A 130 3.83 -23.67 11.23
C PRO A 130 5.11 -24.07 11.96
N ASP A 131 6.08 -24.62 11.22
CA ASP A 131 7.32 -25.16 11.75
C ASP A 131 8.32 -24.08 12.17
N ASN A 132 8.12 -22.84 11.77
CA ASN A 132 9.10 -21.75 11.98
C ASN A 132 8.91 -20.98 13.29
N GLY A 133 7.98 -21.41 14.17
CA GLY A 133 7.75 -20.79 15.46
C GLY A 133 7.42 -19.30 15.37
N GLY A 134 6.17 -18.94 15.31
CA GLY A 134 5.73 -17.54 15.26
C GLY A 134 5.75 -16.87 16.65
N PRO A 135 5.56 -15.53 16.70
CA PRO A 135 5.35 -14.84 17.97
C PRO A 135 4.15 -15.46 18.70
N THR A 136 4.31 -15.63 20.01
CA THR A 136 3.30 -16.30 20.87
C THR A 136 2.10 -15.40 21.19
N SER A 137 2.19 -14.11 20.88
CA SER A 137 1.13 -13.13 21.09
C SER A 137 1.22 -11.98 20.08
N LEU A 138 0.06 -11.47 19.68
CA LEU A 138 -0.06 -10.24 18.91
C LEU A 138 -0.08 -9.04 19.86
N ALA A 139 0.84 -8.11 19.67
CA ALA A 139 0.85 -6.87 20.42
C ALA A 139 0.26 -5.72 19.57
N THR A 140 -0.50 -4.83 20.21
CA THR A 140 -1.14 -3.68 19.53
C THR A 140 -0.16 -2.75 18.84
N HIS A 141 1.10 -2.68 19.29
CA HIS A 141 2.13 -1.87 18.64
C HIS A 141 2.48 -2.37 17.24
N GLU A 142 2.32 -3.67 16.95
CA GLU A 142 2.59 -4.25 15.63
C GLU A 142 1.65 -3.71 14.58
N VAL A 143 0.37 -3.50 14.91
CA VAL A 143 -0.58 -2.85 14.00
C VAL A 143 -0.16 -1.42 13.69
N ASN A 144 0.28 -0.67 14.71
CA ASN A 144 0.75 0.71 14.52
C ASN A 144 2.03 0.76 13.67
N ASP A 145 2.97 -0.15 13.91
CA ASP A 145 4.20 -0.24 13.12
C ASP A 145 3.92 -0.54 11.64
N VAL A 146 2.94 -1.41 11.38
CA VAL A 146 2.47 -1.70 10.02
C VAL A 146 1.81 -0.46 9.40
N ASP A 147 0.89 0.19 10.14
CA ASP A 147 0.22 1.41 9.68
C ASP A 147 1.26 2.50 9.34
N GLU A 148 2.25 2.72 10.19
CA GLU A 148 3.31 3.72 9.97
C GLU A 148 4.17 3.36 8.76
N ALA A 149 4.62 2.11 8.61
CA ALA A 149 5.44 1.68 7.49
C ALA A 149 4.72 1.85 6.15
N ILE A 150 3.48 1.39 6.07
CA ILE A 150 2.66 1.50 4.85
C ILE A 150 2.46 2.96 4.46
N PHE A 151 2.13 3.83 5.42
CA PHE A 151 1.86 5.24 5.13
C PHE A 151 3.13 6.06 4.90
N GLU A 152 4.27 5.70 5.46
CA GLU A 152 5.55 6.33 5.14
C GLU A 152 5.95 6.06 3.68
N ILE A 153 5.80 4.82 3.21
CA ILE A 153 6.00 4.50 1.79
C ILE A 153 4.99 5.25 0.91
N TRP A 154 3.74 5.28 1.34
CA TRP A 154 2.65 5.93 0.59
C TRP A 154 2.87 7.44 0.41
N ASP A 155 3.35 8.12 1.44
CA ASP A 155 3.65 9.56 1.38
C ASP A 155 4.71 9.88 0.32
N ALA A 156 5.64 8.98 0.08
CA ALA A 156 6.68 9.18 -0.91
C ALA A 156 6.14 9.27 -2.36
N PHE A 157 4.90 8.85 -2.62
CA PHE A 157 4.27 8.99 -3.93
C PHE A 157 3.85 10.42 -4.27
N GLU A 158 3.71 11.31 -3.28
CA GLU A 158 3.34 12.70 -3.51
C GLU A 158 4.30 13.40 -4.48
N LYS A 159 5.59 13.03 -4.45
CA LYS A 159 6.59 13.59 -5.38
C LYS A 159 6.32 13.27 -6.86
N PHE A 160 5.61 12.19 -7.14
CA PHE A 160 5.26 11.82 -8.51
C PHE A 160 3.95 12.46 -8.96
N ASN A 161 2.98 12.46 -8.05
CA ASN A 161 1.68 13.09 -8.29
C ASN A 161 0.96 13.35 -6.96
N GLU A 162 0.64 14.61 -6.67
CA GLU A 162 -0.11 15.00 -5.46
C GLU A 162 -1.51 14.36 -5.37
N ASP A 163 -2.07 13.92 -6.50
CA ASP A 163 -3.37 13.24 -6.55
C ASP A 163 -3.29 11.73 -6.31
N TYR A 164 -2.08 11.18 -6.17
CA TYR A 164 -1.90 9.73 -6.11
C TYR A 164 -2.69 9.08 -4.96
N PHE A 165 -2.65 9.69 -3.78
CA PHE A 165 -3.38 9.20 -2.61
C PHE A 165 -4.90 9.17 -2.82
N TYR A 166 -5.44 10.02 -3.70
CA TYR A 166 -6.86 10.06 -3.97
C TYR A 166 -7.34 8.99 -4.97
N VAL A 167 -6.43 8.38 -5.74
CA VAL A 167 -6.81 7.44 -6.81
C VAL A 167 -6.55 5.98 -6.48
N CYS A 168 -5.84 5.67 -5.40
CA CYS A 168 -5.39 4.31 -5.14
C CYS A 168 -6.31 3.53 -4.20
N GLY A 169 -7.23 2.77 -4.81
CA GLY A 169 -7.99 1.73 -4.16
C GLY A 169 -8.73 2.16 -2.90
N ILE A 170 -8.89 1.25 -1.98
CA ILE A 170 -9.63 1.46 -0.74
C ILE A 170 -8.94 2.42 0.24
N MET A 171 -7.63 2.65 0.09
CA MET A 171 -6.89 3.66 0.84
C MET A 171 -7.22 5.09 0.38
N SER A 172 -7.77 5.25 -0.83
CA SER A 172 -8.22 6.55 -1.31
C SER A 172 -9.40 7.06 -0.48
N PRO A 173 -9.29 8.25 0.13
CA PRO A 173 -10.42 8.82 0.84
C PRO A 173 -11.59 9.17 -0.09
N VAL A 174 -11.34 9.42 -1.38
CA VAL A 174 -12.40 9.63 -2.39
C VAL A 174 -13.17 8.35 -2.66
N TYR A 175 -12.46 7.23 -2.80
CA TYR A 175 -13.09 5.92 -2.96
C TYR A 175 -13.88 5.51 -1.72
N GLY A 176 -13.34 5.76 -0.52
CA GLY A 176 -14.03 5.53 0.74
C GLY A 176 -15.37 6.27 0.83
N GLU A 177 -15.39 7.56 0.49
CA GLU A 177 -16.63 8.35 0.48
C GLU A 177 -17.65 7.83 -0.56
N LEU A 178 -17.17 7.39 -1.72
CA LEU A 178 -18.05 6.76 -2.73
C LEU A 178 -18.68 5.47 -2.20
N GLN A 179 -17.89 4.60 -1.57
CA GLN A 179 -18.40 3.35 -1.01
C GLN A 179 -19.41 3.60 0.10
N LEU A 180 -19.17 4.58 0.97
CA LEU A 180 -20.14 4.96 2.00
C LEU A 180 -21.49 5.36 1.39
N ARG A 181 -21.49 6.17 0.32
CA ARG A 181 -22.73 6.61 -0.36
C ARG A 181 -23.49 5.45 -1.03
N HIS A 182 -22.75 4.49 -1.63
CA HIS A 182 -23.36 3.35 -2.32
C HIS A 182 -23.88 2.24 -1.39
N HIS A 183 -23.31 2.12 -0.19
CA HIS A 183 -23.62 1.04 0.74
C HIS A 183 -24.46 1.50 1.93
N GLU A 184 -24.85 2.76 1.97
CA GLU A 184 -25.74 3.29 3.01
C GLU A 184 -27.06 2.51 3.01
N GLY A 185 -27.26 1.65 4.01
CA GLY A 185 -28.47 0.83 4.17
C GLY A 185 -28.44 -0.56 3.52
N VAL A 186 -27.40 -0.96 2.78
CA VAL A 186 -27.41 -2.24 2.03
C VAL A 186 -26.82 -3.40 2.84
N ILE A 187 -25.89 -3.15 3.78
CA ILE A 187 -25.21 -4.22 4.53
C ILE A 187 -25.12 -3.85 6.03
N PRO A 188 -26.17 -4.13 6.82
CA PRO A 188 -26.20 -3.72 8.23
C PRO A 188 -25.26 -4.54 9.14
N PHE A 189 -24.73 -5.68 8.70
CA PHE A 189 -23.95 -6.60 9.53
C PHE A 189 -22.49 -6.75 9.15
N VAL A 190 -22.04 -6.16 8.06
CA VAL A 190 -20.63 -6.21 7.64
C VAL A 190 -19.92 -4.95 8.15
N GLN A 191 -18.82 -5.15 8.86
CA GLN A 191 -17.94 -4.05 9.24
C GLN A 191 -17.48 -3.36 7.98
N HIS A 192 -17.90 -2.11 7.77
CA HIS A 192 -17.57 -1.39 6.54
C HIS A 192 -16.05 -1.27 6.40
N PRO A 193 -15.46 -1.62 5.23
CA PRO A 193 -14.01 -1.61 5.03
C PRO A 193 -13.35 -0.31 5.46
N PHE A 194 -14.04 0.80 5.27
CA PHE A 194 -13.59 2.13 5.67
C PHE A 194 -13.48 2.31 7.19
N LYS A 195 -14.31 1.62 7.97
CA LYS A 195 -14.22 1.61 9.43
C LYS A 195 -12.96 0.89 9.89
N ILE A 196 -12.61 -0.23 9.25
CA ILE A 196 -11.37 -0.95 9.52
C ILE A 196 -10.16 -0.05 9.22
N MET A 197 -10.23 0.73 8.13
CA MET A 197 -9.17 1.66 7.75
C MET A 197 -8.98 2.80 8.75
N THR A 198 -10.07 3.34 9.30
CA THR A 198 -10.03 4.55 10.13
C THR A 198 -9.89 4.28 11.62
N GLU A 199 -10.41 3.13 12.13
CA GLU A 199 -10.45 2.85 13.56
C GLU A 199 -9.05 2.62 14.13
N GLY A 200 -8.63 3.52 15.04
CA GLY A 200 -7.30 3.48 15.66
C GLY A 200 -6.12 3.76 14.72
N ASN A 201 -6.35 4.00 13.44
CA ASN A 201 -5.30 4.27 12.45
C ASN A 201 -4.92 5.75 12.44
N LYS A 202 -3.97 6.13 13.30
CA LYS A 202 -3.49 7.52 13.40
C LYS A 202 -2.86 8.00 12.09
N SER A 203 -2.10 7.14 11.42
CA SER A 203 -1.41 7.44 10.18
C SER A 203 -2.38 7.82 9.07
N TYR A 204 -3.41 7.01 8.85
CA TYR A 204 -4.47 7.30 7.88
C TYR A 204 -5.26 8.56 8.24
N ASN A 205 -5.73 8.65 9.49
CA ASN A 205 -6.60 9.75 9.92
C ASN A 205 -5.91 11.11 9.84
N THR A 206 -4.62 11.19 10.17
CA THR A 206 -3.83 12.42 10.02
C THR A 206 -3.74 12.86 8.55
N ARG A 207 -3.53 11.92 7.64
CA ARG A 207 -3.48 12.21 6.19
C ARG A 207 -4.84 12.59 5.64
N LYS A 208 -5.88 11.84 6.01
CA LYS A 208 -7.26 12.16 5.61
C LYS A 208 -7.64 13.58 6.02
N ALA A 209 -7.34 13.97 7.25
CA ALA A 209 -7.65 15.31 7.75
C ALA A 209 -6.96 16.41 6.92
N LYS A 210 -5.69 16.22 6.52
CA LYS A 210 -4.98 17.18 5.64
C LYS A 210 -5.61 17.29 4.25
N LEU A 211 -6.26 16.24 3.78
CA LEU A 211 -6.81 16.12 2.43
C LEU A 211 -8.30 16.45 2.33
N GLU A 212 -9.00 16.71 3.45
CA GLU A 212 -10.46 16.81 3.53
C GLU A 212 -11.05 17.80 2.52
N GLY A 213 -10.49 18.99 2.40
CA GLY A 213 -10.93 19.99 1.40
C GLY A 213 -10.77 19.54 -0.06
N GLY A 214 -9.80 18.67 -0.32
CA GLY A 214 -9.55 18.10 -1.64
C GLY A 214 -10.48 16.94 -2.01
N ILE A 215 -10.99 16.21 -1.04
CA ILE A 215 -11.84 15.02 -1.26
C ILE A 215 -13.11 15.40 -2.01
N GLN A 216 -13.86 16.38 -1.52
CA GLN A 216 -15.12 16.81 -2.12
C GLN A 216 -14.93 17.43 -3.53
N THR A 217 -13.81 18.13 -3.72
CA THR A 217 -13.46 18.66 -5.03
C THR A 217 -13.25 17.55 -6.05
N ARG A 218 -12.52 16.49 -5.67
CA ARG A 218 -12.23 15.36 -6.56
C ARG A 218 -13.44 14.47 -6.79
N LEU A 219 -14.27 14.26 -5.77
CA LEU A 219 -15.55 13.56 -5.93
C LEU A 219 -16.40 14.18 -7.03
N LYS A 220 -16.57 15.50 -7.01
CA LYS A 220 -17.35 16.23 -8.02
C LYS A 220 -16.69 16.18 -9.40
N ALA A 221 -15.36 16.25 -9.46
CA ALA A 221 -14.63 16.29 -10.71
C ALA A 221 -14.49 14.93 -11.41
N TRP A 222 -14.37 13.86 -10.64
CA TRP A 222 -14.09 12.51 -11.14
C TRP A 222 -15.32 11.62 -11.25
N TYR A 223 -16.31 11.87 -10.41
CA TYR A 223 -17.55 11.09 -10.31
C TYR A 223 -18.76 12.05 -10.32
N PRO A 224 -18.98 12.80 -11.39
CA PRO A 224 -20.16 13.67 -11.51
C PRO A 224 -21.43 12.80 -11.41
N THR A 225 -22.35 13.21 -10.55
CA THR A 225 -23.69 12.62 -10.41
C THR A 225 -24.55 12.89 -11.62
#